data_1ca37e124fdc44d0561c89451852ac7a
#
_entry.id   1ca37e124fdc44d0561c89451852ac7a
#
_cell.length_a   1.000
_cell.length_b   1.000
_cell.length_c   1.000
_cell.angle_alpha   90.00
_cell.angle_beta   90.00
_cell.angle_gamma   90.00
#
_symmetry.space_group_name_H-M   'P 1'
#
loop_
_entity.id
_entity.type
_entity.pdbx_description
1 polymer ?
#
loop_
_entity_poly.entity_id
_entity_poly.type
_entity_poly.pdbx_seq_one_letter_code
_entity_poly.pdbx_strand_id
1 'polypeptide(L)'
;MAKQVIFAAENREKLLRGVNALTNAVKVTLGPKGRNVLIDKSFGAPLVTKDGVTVAKEIELEDKLENMGAQMVKEVASKTSDVAGDGTTTATVLAQSIVTEGHRNLAAGANPMDLKRGIEQAVAAATEQLHKISKSVSDSKEIAQVGNVSANNDSTIGDIIAESMEKVGKDGVITIEEAKTTETSLEVVEGMQFDRGYLSPYFVTDSERMEVALDEPYIILVEKKVSNMKDILPAIEQIAKTGNPFLIVAEDIEGEALATLVVNKLRGTLKCAAVKAPGFGDRRKAMLEDLAILTGGDVVSEDMGMKLEDLTLAKLGKAKSVVVDKDNTTVVDGGGDKASIKSRINQIRAQIEDTSSDYDREKLQERLAKLAGGVAVINVGAATEIEMKEKKARVEDALHATRAAVEEGIVPGGGVALLRAIETVEKTVKGIKQPDQKVGAEIVLKALETPLRQIVANAGLEGALIVDKVKASSTNQGFDAAEETYVDMISAGIIDPTKVVRTALENAASVAGLLLTTEAGIHDAPEEKAAGGGMPGGAPDMGGMGGGMGGMGGMM
;
A
#
# COMPACT_ATOMS: atom_id res chain seq x y z
N MET A 1 -20.72 -3.35 26.17
CA MET A 1 -20.14 -2.06 26.61
C MET A 1 -21.13 -0.94 26.32
N ALA A 2 -21.25 0.04 27.21
CA ALA A 2 -22.07 1.22 26.97
C ALA A 2 -21.42 2.09 25.87
N LYS A 3 -22.23 2.77 25.06
CA LYS A 3 -21.74 3.70 24.04
C LYS A 3 -21.95 5.14 24.50
N GLN A 4 -20.98 5.97 24.24
CA GLN A 4 -21.10 7.42 24.37
C GLN A 4 -21.38 8.02 22.99
N VAL A 5 -22.30 8.97 22.93
CA VAL A 5 -22.66 9.65 21.68
C VAL A 5 -22.41 11.15 21.88
N ILE A 6 -21.60 11.74 21.01
CA ILE A 6 -21.27 13.17 21.04
C ILE A 6 -21.71 13.79 19.71
N PHE A 7 -22.30 14.99 19.78
CA PHE A 7 -22.96 15.63 18.65
C PHE A 7 -22.35 16.99 18.29
N ALA A 8 -22.65 17.44 17.10
CA ALA A 8 -22.49 18.80 16.62
C ALA A 8 -21.05 19.37 16.77
N ALA A 9 -20.92 20.54 17.35
CA ALA A 9 -19.67 21.29 17.42
C ALA A 9 -18.58 20.55 18.21
N GLU A 10 -18.93 19.90 19.33
CA GLU A 10 -17.97 19.15 20.16
C GLU A 10 -17.38 17.97 19.41
N ASN A 11 -18.23 17.21 18.72
CA ASN A 11 -17.78 16.09 17.89
C ASN A 11 -16.82 16.57 16.79
N ARG A 12 -17.20 17.62 16.06
CA ARG A 12 -16.38 18.17 14.97
C ARG A 12 -15.04 18.72 15.43
N GLU A 13 -15.02 19.38 16.60
CA GLU A 13 -13.77 19.92 17.18
C GLU A 13 -12.80 18.82 17.58
N LYS A 14 -13.29 17.73 18.20
CA LYS A 14 -12.45 16.57 18.56
C LYS A 14 -11.91 15.86 17.33
N LEU A 15 -12.76 15.62 16.32
CA LEU A 15 -12.31 15.04 15.04
C LEU A 15 -11.22 15.90 14.40
N LEU A 16 -11.39 17.25 14.36
CA LEU A 16 -10.38 18.17 13.81
C LEU A 16 -9.06 18.12 14.59
N ARG A 17 -9.10 17.99 15.92
CA ARG A 17 -7.87 17.81 16.72
C ARG A 17 -7.12 16.54 16.34
N GLY A 18 -7.83 15.44 16.12
CA GLY A 18 -7.25 14.20 15.65
C GLY A 18 -6.61 14.30 14.25
N VAL A 19 -7.32 14.94 13.31
CA VAL A 19 -6.79 15.26 11.97
C VAL A 19 -5.51 16.07 12.07
N ASN A 20 -5.50 17.10 12.92
CA ASN A 20 -4.32 17.96 13.10
C ASN A 20 -3.15 17.23 13.77
N ALA A 21 -3.41 16.40 14.78
CA ALA A 21 -2.37 15.63 15.47
C ALA A 21 -1.60 14.73 14.48
N LEU A 22 -2.32 13.95 13.70
CA LEU A 22 -1.70 13.06 12.70
C LEU A 22 -0.99 13.87 11.62
N THR A 23 -1.68 14.83 10.98
CA THR A 23 -1.08 15.55 9.85
C THR A 23 0.13 16.37 10.25
N ASN A 24 0.13 16.98 11.45
CA ASN A 24 1.29 17.73 11.92
C ASN A 24 2.54 16.86 12.12
N ALA A 25 2.37 15.60 12.50
CA ALA A 25 3.48 14.64 12.59
C ALA A 25 3.98 14.21 11.19
N VAL A 26 3.06 14.00 10.24
CA VAL A 26 3.39 13.53 8.89
C VAL A 26 4.00 14.65 8.02
N LYS A 27 3.42 15.87 8.01
CA LYS A 27 3.79 16.93 7.07
C LYS A 27 5.23 17.45 7.21
N VAL A 28 5.89 17.20 8.35
CA VAL A 28 7.30 17.58 8.56
C VAL A 28 8.26 16.82 7.67
N THR A 29 7.83 15.71 7.11
CA THR A 29 8.63 14.86 6.20
C THR A 29 8.60 15.35 4.75
N LEU A 30 7.66 16.27 4.39
CA LEU A 30 7.39 16.66 3.02
C LEU A 30 8.51 17.49 2.39
N GLY A 31 8.92 17.10 1.18
CA GLY A 31 9.86 17.81 0.33
C GLY A 31 11.34 17.56 0.65
N PRO A 32 12.25 18.17 -0.12
CA PRO A 32 13.70 17.85 -0.07
C PRO A 32 14.34 18.22 1.27
N LYS A 33 13.83 19.25 1.97
CA LYS A 33 14.25 19.63 3.32
C LYS A 33 13.32 19.10 4.43
N GLY A 34 12.51 18.09 4.10
CA GLY A 34 11.72 17.33 5.07
C GLY A 34 12.59 16.65 6.12
N ARG A 35 12.06 16.48 7.32
CA ARG A 35 12.78 15.95 8.48
C ARG A 35 12.30 14.57 8.85
N ASN A 36 13.16 13.80 9.50
CA ASN A 36 12.82 12.49 10.03
C ASN A 36 11.85 12.60 11.22
N VAL A 37 11.00 11.59 11.35
CA VAL A 37 10.19 11.32 12.53
C VAL A 37 10.77 10.13 13.27
N LEU A 38 10.85 10.23 14.59
CA LEU A 38 11.30 9.16 15.47
C LEU A 38 10.06 8.48 16.06
N ILE A 39 9.99 7.17 15.91
CA ILE A 39 8.87 6.34 16.36
C ILE A 39 9.39 5.35 17.38
N ASP A 40 8.76 5.31 18.56
CA ASP A 40 9.04 4.32 19.59
C ASP A 40 8.49 2.94 19.17
N LYS A 41 9.21 1.90 19.44
CA LYS A 41 8.78 0.52 19.19
C LYS A 41 8.71 -0.23 20.51
N SER A 42 7.68 -1.04 20.68
CA SER A 42 7.49 -1.87 21.88
C SER A 42 8.67 -2.82 22.13
N PHE A 43 9.40 -3.21 21.09
CA PHE A 43 10.60 -4.04 21.15
C PHE A 43 11.62 -3.53 20.12
N GLY A 44 12.89 -3.46 20.52
CA GLY A 44 14.00 -3.07 19.66
C GLY A 44 14.35 -1.58 19.74
N ALA A 45 15.12 -1.09 18.76
CA ALA A 45 15.49 0.31 18.67
C ALA A 45 14.34 1.15 18.06
N PRO A 46 14.23 2.45 18.43
CA PRO A 46 13.28 3.35 17.77
C PRO A 46 13.47 3.40 16.25
N LEU A 47 12.37 3.48 15.52
CA LEU A 47 12.39 3.63 14.06
C LEU A 47 12.56 5.11 13.69
N VAL A 48 13.48 5.39 12.78
CA VAL A 48 13.66 6.73 12.18
C VAL A 48 13.21 6.64 10.73
N THR A 49 12.22 7.45 10.34
CA THR A 49 11.68 7.41 8.99
C THR A 49 11.30 8.80 8.47
N LYS A 50 11.28 8.95 7.14
CA LYS A 50 10.67 10.07 6.41
C LYS A 50 9.41 9.66 5.67
N ASP A 51 9.09 8.36 5.63
CA ASP A 51 7.89 7.89 4.96
C ASP A 51 6.63 8.31 5.71
N GLY A 52 5.75 9.03 5.00
CA GLY A 52 4.52 9.58 5.57
C GLY A 52 3.49 8.52 5.94
N VAL A 53 3.40 7.41 5.19
CA VAL A 53 2.44 6.35 5.49
C VAL A 53 2.86 5.57 6.73
N THR A 54 4.13 5.30 6.90
CA THR A 54 4.68 4.65 8.10
C THR A 54 4.42 5.51 9.34
N VAL A 55 4.70 6.83 9.27
CA VAL A 55 4.39 7.74 10.37
C VAL A 55 2.88 7.76 10.68
N ALA A 56 2.03 7.82 9.66
CA ALA A 56 0.58 7.86 9.84
C ALA A 56 0.06 6.57 10.51
N LYS A 57 0.59 5.41 10.14
CA LYS A 57 0.18 4.10 10.67
C LYS A 57 0.43 3.95 12.17
N GLU A 58 1.47 4.57 12.70
CA GLU A 58 1.87 4.45 14.12
C GLU A 58 1.12 5.41 15.05
N ILE A 59 0.37 6.39 14.51
CA ILE A 59 -0.32 7.37 15.36
C ILE A 59 -1.63 6.78 15.89
N GLU A 60 -1.71 6.71 17.21
CA GLU A 60 -2.90 6.36 17.98
C GLU A 60 -3.07 7.34 19.14
N LEU A 61 -4.29 7.87 19.32
CA LEU A 61 -4.59 8.90 20.30
C LEU A 61 -5.45 8.35 21.45
N GLU A 62 -5.25 8.85 22.66
CA GLU A 62 -6.00 8.39 23.85
C GLU A 62 -7.50 8.73 23.79
N ASP A 63 -7.85 9.96 23.35
CA ASP A 63 -9.26 10.35 23.18
C ASP A 63 -9.83 9.62 21.94
N LYS A 64 -10.89 8.83 22.17
CA LYS A 64 -11.50 7.99 21.13
C LYS A 64 -12.00 8.78 19.92
N LEU A 65 -12.55 9.98 20.10
CA LEU A 65 -13.01 10.82 18.98
C LEU A 65 -11.85 11.50 18.25
N GLU A 66 -10.84 11.96 18.97
CA GLU A 66 -9.62 12.47 18.33
C GLU A 66 -8.95 11.36 17.53
N ASN A 67 -8.90 10.14 18.09
CA ASN A 67 -8.37 8.97 17.38
C ASN A 67 -9.20 8.64 16.14
N MET A 68 -10.55 8.74 16.17
CA MET A 68 -11.36 8.57 14.97
C MET A 68 -11.00 9.58 13.89
N GLY A 69 -10.78 10.87 14.25
CA GLY A 69 -10.29 11.88 13.31
C GLY A 69 -8.94 11.54 12.71
N ALA A 70 -7.99 11.08 13.53
CA ALA A 70 -6.69 10.60 13.08
C ALA A 70 -6.82 9.37 12.14
N GLN A 71 -7.65 8.38 12.50
CA GLN A 71 -7.87 7.19 11.68
C GLN A 71 -8.46 7.51 10.30
N MET A 72 -9.34 8.51 10.19
CA MET A 72 -9.87 8.95 8.89
C MET A 72 -8.77 9.52 7.98
N VAL A 73 -7.80 10.26 8.52
CA VAL A 73 -6.65 10.75 7.72
C VAL A 73 -5.63 9.65 7.46
N LYS A 74 -5.46 8.71 8.38
CA LYS A 74 -4.67 7.49 8.16
C LYS A 74 -5.20 6.70 6.96
N GLU A 75 -6.52 6.59 6.82
CA GLU A 75 -7.15 5.97 5.65
C GLU A 75 -6.83 6.72 4.35
N VAL A 76 -6.78 8.07 4.37
CA VAL A 76 -6.33 8.87 3.21
C VAL A 76 -4.92 8.47 2.78
N ALA A 77 -3.99 8.41 3.74
CA ALA A 77 -2.60 8.05 3.47
C ALA A 77 -2.50 6.63 2.91
N SER A 78 -3.12 5.64 3.58
CA SER A 78 -3.09 4.24 3.16
C SER A 78 -3.68 4.03 1.78
N LYS A 79 -4.86 4.62 1.51
CA LYS A 79 -5.54 4.48 0.22
C LYS A 79 -4.77 5.14 -0.93
N THR A 80 -4.07 6.25 -0.65
CA THR A 80 -3.22 6.91 -1.65
C THR A 80 -1.99 6.06 -1.95
N SER A 81 -1.36 5.46 -0.94
CA SER A 81 -0.29 4.48 -1.12
C SER A 81 -0.75 3.27 -1.94
N ASP A 82 -1.90 2.68 -1.62
CA ASP A 82 -2.44 1.50 -2.30
C ASP A 82 -2.70 1.74 -3.80
N VAL A 83 -3.18 2.93 -4.19
CA VAL A 83 -3.58 3.24 -5.57
C VAL A 83 -2.43 3.80 -6.40
N ALA A 84 -1.61 4.67 -5.81
CA ALA A 84 -0.59 5.43 -6.52
C ALA A 84 0.85 5.12 -6.06
N GLY A 85 1.01 4.40 -4.95
CA GLY A 85 2.29 4.01 -4.36
C GLY A 85 3.08 5.14 -3.70
N ASP A 86 2.65 6.39 -3.87
CA ASP A 86 3.29 7.59 -3.34
C ASP A 86 2.24 8.69 -3.07
N GLY A 87 2.67 9.88 -2.62
CA GLY A 87 1.80 11.05 -2.41
C GLY A 87 1.05 11.05 -1.08
N THR A 88 1.36 10.16 -0.16
CA THR A 88 0.70 9.98 1.13
C THR A 88 0.74 11.23 2.00
N THR A 89 1.89 11.88 2.09
CA THR A 89 2.09 13.13 2.83
C THR A 89 1.32 14.29 2.18
N THR A 90 1.35 14.41 0.86
CA THR A 90 0.58 15.41 0.11
C THR A 90 -0.91 15.26 0.35
N ALA A 91 -1.42 14.02 0.32
CA ALA A 91 -2.82 13.70 0.57
C ALA A 91 -3.26 14.10 2.00
N THR A 92 -2.45 13.82 3.01
CA THR A 92 -2.75 14.20 4.41
C THR A 92 -2.77 15.72 4.60
N VAL A 93 -1.83 16.44 3.97
CA VAL A 93 -1.76 17.92 4.00
C VAL A 93 -2.98 18.54 3.33
N LEU A 94 -3.40 18.02 2.17
CA LEU A 94 -4.61 18.45 1.47
C LEU A 94 -5.87 18.19 2.32
N ALA A 95 -5.99 17.00 2.91
CA ALA A 95 -7.10 16.63 3.77
C ALA A 95 -7.21 17.57 4.98
N GLN A 96 -6.10 17.84 5.68
CA GLN A 96 -6.05 18.79 6.80
C GLN A 96 -6.54 20.18 6.37
N SER A 97 -6.06 20.66 5.22
CA SER A 97 -6.44 21.98 4.71
C SER A 97 -7.94 22.07 4.43
N ILE A 98 -8.50 21.08 3.72
CA ILE A 98 -9.92 21.05 3.37
C ILE A 98 -10.78 20.94 4.64
N VAL A 99 -10.43 20.05 5.57
CA VAL A 99 -11.18 19.87 6.83
C VAL A 99 -11.13 21.14 7.68
N THR A 100 -9.95 21.76 7.81
CA THR A 100 -9.78 22.96 8.65
C THR A 100 -10.59 24.14 8.11
N GLU A 101 -10.50 24.43 6.81
CA GLU A 101 -11.27 25.51 6.18
C GLU A 101 -12.77 25.18 6.14
N GLY A 102 -13.13 23.92 5.88
CA GLY A 102 -14.51 23.46 5.92
C GLY A 102 -15.13 23.61 7.31
N HIS A 103 -14.41 23.22 8.36
CA HIS A 103 -14.86 23.37 9.74
C HIS A 103 -15.13 24.85 10.12
N ARG A 104 -14.28 25.78 9.68
CA ARG A 104 -14.50 27.22 9.89
C ARG A 104 -15.80 27.69 9.25
N ASN A 105 -16.09 27.26 8.03
CA ASN A 105 -17.31 27.64 7.32
C ASN A 105 -18.57 26.97 7.89
N LEU A 106 -18.46 25.72 8.39
CA LEU A 106 -19.56 25.06 9.13
C LEU A 106 -19.89 25.82 10.44
N ALA A 107 -18.86 26.27 11.17
CA ALA A 107 -19.06 27.08 12.37
C ALA A 107 -19.71 28.43 12.05
N ALA A 108 -19.52 28.95 10.83
CA ALA A 108 -20.20 30.14 10.33
C ALA A 108 -21.63 29.90 9.81
N GLY A 109 -22.10 28.64 9.82
CA GLY A 109 -23.48 28.28 9.48
C GLY A 109 -23.69 27.77 8.05
N ALA A 110 -22.63 27.46 7.28
CA ALA A 110 -22.75 26.87 5.95
C ALA A 110 -23.34 25.46 6.00
N ASN A 111 -24.10 25.08 4.98
CA ASN A 111 -24.70 23.74 4.87
C ASN A 111 -23.62 22.69 4.52
N PRO A 112 -23.41 21.65 5.35
CA PRO A 112 -22.35 20.67 5.14
C PRO A 112 -22.47 19.88 3.83
N MET A 113 -23.69 19.55 3.41
CA MET A 113 -23.92 18.79 2.17
C MET A 113 -23.66 19.63 0.92
N ASP A 114 -23.94 20.95 0.99
CA ASP A 114 -23.64 21.84 -0.12
C ASP A 114 -22.16 22.18 -0.18
N LEU A 115 -21.47 22.35 0.96
CA LEU A 115 -20.01 22.45 0.99
C LEU A 115 -19.36 21.23 0.30
N LYS A 116 -19.79 20.01 0.67
CA LYS A 116 -19.29 18.79 0.06
C LYS A 116 -19.47 18.77 -1.47
N ARG A 117 -20.66 19.12 -1.96
CA ARG A 117 -20.94 19.19 -3.41
C ARG A 117 -20.03 20.22 -4.12
N GLY A 118 -19.75 21.34 -3.48
CA GLY A 118 -18.84 22.35 -4.00
C GLY A 118 -17.39 21.85 -4.05
N ILE A 119 -16.95 21.15 -3.02
CA ILE A 119 -15.63 20.50 -2.98
C ILE A 119 -15.50 19.49 -4.13
N GLU A 120 -16.49 18.60 -4.32
CA GLU A 120 -16.51 17.60 -5.38
C GLU A 120 -16.40 18.23 -6.78
N GLN A 121 -17.14 19.32 -7.04
CA GLN A 121 -17.08 20.03 -8.32
C GLN A 121 -15.69 20.65 -8.58
N ALA A 122 -15.10 21.24 -7.56
CA ALA A 122 -13.77 21.85 -7.66
C ALA A 122 -12.66 20.81 -7.87
N VAL A 123 -12.75 19.69 -7.17
CA VAL A 123 -11.79 18.58 -7.32
C VAL A 123 -11.88 17.95 -8.71
N ALA A 124 -13.09 17.72 -9.23
CA ALA A 124 -13.27 17.23 -10.59
C ALA A 124 -12.64 18.17 -11.64
N ALA A 125 -12.82 19.49 -11.49
CA ALA A 125 -12.21 20.49 -12.37
C ALA A 125 -10.67 20.52 -12.25
N ALA A 126 -10.13 20.37 -11.04
CA ALA A 126 -8.68 20.30 -10.81
C ALA A 126 -8.08 19.03 -11.43
N THR A 127 -8.72 17.88 -11.24
CA THR A 127 -8.30 16.60 -11.83
C THR A 127 -8.28 16.63 -13.36
N GLU A 128 -9.33 17.19 -13.97
CA GLU A 128 -9.37 17.37 -15.43
C GLU A 128 -8.20 18.26 -15.93
N GLN A 129 -7.87 19.32 -15.18
CA GLN A 129 -6.74 20.18 -15.52
C GLN A 129 -5.40 19.47 -15.36
N LEU A 130 -5.22 18.65 -14.30
CA LEU A 130 -4.01 17.84 -14.12
C LEU A 130 -3.78 16.90 -15.31
N HIS A 131 -4.83 16.23 -15.79
CA HIS A 131 -4.73 15.42 -17.01
C HIS A 131 -4.36 16.23 -18.26
N LYS A 132 -4.88 17.46 -18.40
CA LYS A 132 -4.56 18.33 -19.55
C LYS A 132 -3.11 18.80 -19.58
N ILE A 133 -2.50 19.03 -18.42
CA ILE A 133 -1.10 19.47 -18.34
C ILE A 133 -0.12 18.30 -18.23
N SER A 134 -0.62 17.08 -18.12
CA SER A 134 0.19 15.86 -18.05
C SER A 134 0.95 15.65 -19.35
N LYS A 135 2.24 15.30 -19.21
CA LYS A 135 3.13 14.89 -20.30
C LYS A 135 3.36 13.39 -20.22
N SER A 136 3.07 12.66 -21.29
CA SER A 136 3.33 11.21 -21.36
C SER A 136 4.81 10.91 -21.23
N VAL A 137 5.12 9.86 -20.48
CA VAL A 137 6.47 9.30 -20.33
C VAL A 137 6.60 8.10 -21.26
N SER A 138 7.54 8.16 -22.19
CA SER A 138 7.67 7.12 -23.21
C SER A 138 9.09 6.58 -23.37
N ASP A 139 10.09 7.32 -22.97
CA ASP A 139 11.47 6.95 -23.16
C ASP A 139 12.15 6.50 -21.85
N SER A 140 13.15 5.61 -21.95
CA SER A 140 13.88 5.01 -20.81
C SER A 140 14.58 6.09 -19.96
N LYS A 141 14.98 7.21 -20.57
CA LYS A 141 15.62 8.32 -19.86
C LYS A 141 14.64 9.10 -18.98
N GLU A 142 13.41 9.35 -19.51
CA GLU A 142 12.34 9.98 -18.72
C GLU A 142 11.90 9.07 -17.58
N ILE A 143 11.84 7.76 -17.81
CA ILE A 143 11.55 6.75 -16.78
C ILE A 143 12.63 6.80 -15.68
N ALA A 144 13.91 6.78 -16.03
CA ALA A 144 15.01 6.89 -15.08
C ALA A 144 14.93 8.19 -14.26
N GLN A 145 14.54 9.30 -14.90
CA GLN A 145 14.42 10.60 -14.23
C GLN A 145 13.32 10.60 -13.16
N VAL A 146 12.15 9.99 -13.44
CA VAL A 146 11.09 9.80 -12.45
C VAL A 146 11.59 8.97 -11.27
N GLY A 147 12.23 7.82 -11.55
CA GLY A 147 12.81 6.96 -10.52
C GLY A 147 13.85 7.67 -9.67
N ASN A 148 14.71 8.49 -10.27
CA ASN A 148 15.72 9.28 -9.56
C ASN A 148 15.09 10.26 -8.56
N VAL A 149 14.08 11.02 -8.99
CA VAL A 149 13.41 12.01 -8.14
C VAL A 149 12.72 11.34 -6.96
N SER A 150 11.99 10.27 -7.21
CA SER A 150 11.31 9.53 -6.16
C SER A 150 12.29 8.81 -5.21
N ALA A 151 13.49 8.44 -5.71
CA ALA A 151 14.56 7.85 -4.91
C ALA A 151 15.44 8.89 -4.19
N ASN A 152 14.99 10.12 -3.95
CA ASN A 152 15.78 11.21 -3.35
C ASN A 152 17.05 11.56 -4.15
N ASN A 153 16.95 11.60 -5.47
CA ASN A 153 18.05 11.86 -6.42
C ASN A 153 19.16 10.78 -6.45
N ASP A 154 18.84 9.54 -6.08
CA ASP A 154 19.73 8.40 -6.27
C ASP A 154 19.63 7.88 -7.71
N SER A 155 20.57 8.30 -8.58
CA SER A 155 20.58 7.91 -9.99
C SER A 155 20.70 6.40 -10.20
N THR A 156 21.36 5.69 -9.27
CA THR A 156 21.53 4.23 -9.35
C THR A 156 20.18 3.51 -9.30
N ILE A 157 19.27 4.00 -8.45
CA ILE A 157 17.93 3.44 -8.31
C ILE A 157 17.09 3.71 -9.56
N GLY A 158 17.09 4.95 -10.07
CA GLY A 158 16.33 5.28 -11.26
C GLY A 158 16.80 4.53 -12.51
N ASP A 159 18.11 4.40 -12.70
CA ASP A 159 18.69 3.67 -13.83
C ASP A 159 18.33 2.18 -13.78
N ILE A 160 18.39 1.54 -12.61
CA ILE A 160 18.03 0.14 -12.43
C ILE A 160 16.54 -0.11 -12.68
N ILE A 161 15.65 0.82 -12.27
CA ILE A 161 14.21 0.72 -12.54
C ILE A 161 13.93 0.86 -14.05
N ALA A 162 14.55 1.82 -14.71
CA ALA A 162 14.40 2.01 -16.15
C ALA A 162 14.91 0.80 -16.95
N GLU A 163 16.08 0.25 -16.59
CA GLU A 163 16.59 -0.99 -17.16
C GLU A 163 15.68 -2.18 -16.92
N SER A 164 15.09 -2.27 -15.72
CA SER A 164 14.12 -3.32 -15.40
C SER A 164 12.89 -3.23 -16.31
N MET A 165 12.31 -2.04 -16.46
CA MET A 165 11.16 -1.81 -17.35
C MET A 165 11.49 -2.04 -18.83
N GLU A 166 12.70 -1.76 -19.26
CA GLU A 166 13.13 -2.04 -20.63
C GLU A 166 13.21 -3.56 -20.90
N LYS A 167 13.68 -4.34 -19.92
CA LYS A 167 13.84 -5.80 -20.04
C LYS A 167 12.52 -6.56 -20.00
N VAL A 168 11.61 -6.20 -19.09
CA VAL A 168 10.33 -6.93 -18.90
C VAL A 168 9.13 -6.22 -19.55
N GLY A 169 9.31 -5.02 -20.09
CA GLY A 169 8.24 -4.18 -20.64
C GLY A 169 7.58 -3.29 -19.59
N LYS A 170 6.79 -2.33 -20.04
CA LYS A 170 6.12 -1.33 -19.17
C LYS A 170 5.15 -1.97 -18.17
N ASP A 171 4.47 -3.03 -18.60
CA ASP A 171 3.51 -3.80 -17.79
C ASP A 171 4.16 -5.03 -17.16
N GLY A 172 5.48 -5.16 -17.26
CA GLY A 172 6.25 -6.28 -16.76
C GLY A 172 6.32 -6.31 -15.23
N VAL A 173 6.51 -7.52 -14.70
CA VAL A 173 6.61 -7.73 -13.25
C VAL A 173 8.01 -7.39 -12.79
N ILE A 174 8.11 -6.50 -11.80
CA ILE A 174 9.36 -6.14 -11.14
C ILE A 174 9.16 -6.38 -9.64
N THR A 175 10.03 -7.20 -9.05
CA THR A 175 10.06 -7.49 -7.61
C THR A 175 11.36 -6.96 -7.00
N ILE A 176 11.33 -6.71 -5.69
CA ILE A 176 12.47 -6.18 -4.96
C ILE A 176 12.78 -7.13 -3.82
N GLU A 177 13.96 -7.76 -3.90
CA GLU A 177 14.45 -8.71 -2.91
C GLU A 177 15.68 -8.17 -2.17
N GLU A 178 15.97 -8.75 -1.01
CA GLU A 178 17.18 -8.43 -0.26
C GLU A 178 18.36 -9.23 -0.79
N ALA A 179 19.42 -8.54 -1.19
CA ALA A 179 20.65 -9.20 -1.64
C ALA A 179 21.44 -9.76 -0.45
N LYS A 180 22.17 -10.83 -0.69
CA LYS A 180 23.16 -11.36 0.27
C LYS A 180 24.50 -10.58 0.22
N THR A 181 24.62 -9.65 -0.72
CA THR A 181 25.82 -8.85 -0.99
C THR A 181 25.54 -7.38 -0.70
N THR A 182 26.58 -6.56 -0.66
CA THR A 182 26.46 -5.10 -0.48
C THR A 182 26.06 -4.37 -1.76
N GLU A 183 26.16 -5.01 -2.91
CA GLU A 183 25.86 -4.42 -4.22
C GLU A 183 24.41 -4.68 -4.62
N THR A 184 23.76 -3.65 -5.17
CA THR A 184 22.43 -3.76 -5.78
C THR A 184 22.58 -4.25 -7.22
N SER A 185 21.80 -5.24 -7.60
CA SER A 185 21.86 -5.87 -8.94
C SER A 185 20.46 -6.13 -9.51
N LEU A 186 20.38 -6.22 -10.83
CA LEU A 186 19.19 -6.58 -11.58
C LEU A 186 19.37 -7.96 -12.21
N GLU A 187 18.42 -8.83 -11.97
CA GLU A 187 18.32 -10.15 -12.59
C GLU A 187 16.94 -10.30 -13.26
N VAL A 188 16.89 -10.95 -14.41
CA VAL A 188 15.61 -11.33 -15.04
C VAL A 188 15.50 -12.84 -15.01
N VAL A 189 14.45 -13.32 -14.37
CA VAL A 189 14.20 -14.74 -14.12
C VAL A 189 12.87 -15.19 -14.71
N GLU A 190 12.71 -16.49 -14.88
CA GLU A 190 11.44 -17.09 -15.26
C GLU A 190 10.42 -16.87 -14.12
N GLY A 191 9.27 -16.33 -14.43
CA GLY A 191 8.27 -16.02 -13.41
C GLY A 191 6.95 -15.52 -13.99
N MET A 192 5.93 -15.43 -13.16
CA MET A 192 4.62 -14.97 -13.57
C MET A 192 3.87 -14.31 -12.42
N GLN A 193 3.15 -13.23 -12.72
CA GLN A 193 2.17 -12.64 -11.80
C GLN A 193 0.75 -12.86 -12.31
N PHE A 194 -0.17 -13.10 -11.39
CA PHE A 194 -1.61 -13.17 -11.69
C PHE A 194 -2.45 -12.49 -10.60
N ASP A 195 -3.60 -12.00 -11.00
CA ASP A 195 -4.50 -11.13 -10.25
C ASP A 195 -5.40 -11.94 -9.30
N ARG A 196 -4.78 -12.57 -8.30
CA ARG A 196 -5.43 -13.21 -7.15
C ARG A 196 -4.54 -13.06 -5.93
N GLY A 197 -5.06 -12.42 -4.90
CA GLY A 197 -4.40 -12.28 -3.62
C GLY A 197 -4.74 -13.40 -2.65
N TYR A 198 -4.25 -13.29 -1.42
CA TYR A 198 -4.46 -14.29 -0.39
C TYR A 198 -5.94 -14.39 0.02
N LEU A 199 -6.39 -15.63 0.31
CA LEU A 199 -7.77 -15.90 0.75
C LEU A 199 -8.05 -15.45 2.18
N SER A 200 -7.04 -15.14 2.97
CA SER A 200 -7.18 -14.67 4.33
C SER A 200 -6.01 -13.79 4.74
N PRO A 201 -6.27 -12.62 5.37
CA PRO A 201 -5.20 -11.77 5.91
C PRO A 201 -4.33 -12.47 6.96
N TYR A 202 -4.83 -13.53 7.57
CA TYR A 202 -4.07 -14.32 8.54
C TYR A 202 -2.91 -15.10 7.93
N PHE A 203 -2.80 -15.20 6.60
CA PHE A 203 -1.61 -15.75 5.93
C PHE A 203 -0.44 -14.78 5.89
N VAL A 204 -0.68 -13.48 6.06
CA VAL A 204 0.35 -12.43 6.01
C VAL A 204 1.55 -12.77 6.88
N THR A 205 2.75 -12.63 6.30
CA THR A 205 4.04 -12.82 6.98
C THR A 205 4.72 -11.49 7.28
N ASP A 206 4.48 -10.48 6.44
CA ASP A 206 4.92 -9.09 6.63
C ASP A 206 3.70 -8.20 6.88
N SER A 207 3.46 -7.86 8.14
CA SER A 207 2.30 -7.04 8.54
C SER A 207 2.43 -5.56 8.16
N GLU A 208 3.65 -5.07 7.90
CA GLU A 208 3.86 -3.68 7.49
C GLU A 208 3.40 -3.48 6.04
N ARG A 209 3.66 -4.46 5.18
CA ARG A 209 3.29 -4.48 3.77
C ARG A 209 1.98 -5.20 3.49
N MET A 210 1.44 -5.92 4.46
CA MET A 210 0.29 -6.81 4.27
C MET A 210 0.52 -7.86 3.17
N GLU A 211 1.73 -8.43 3.14
CA GLU A 211 2.16 -9.42 2.15
C GLU A 211 2.49 -10.77 2.79
N VAL A 212 2.39 -11.81 1.97
CA VAL A 212 2.90 -13.16 2.27
C VAL A 212 4.15 -13.38 1.44
N ALA A 213 5.30 -13.51 2.07
CA ALA A 213 6.55 -13.91 1.42
C ALA A 213 6.87 -15.37 1.79
N LEU A 214 7.08 -16.22 0.78
CA LEU A 214 7.42 -17.63 0.92
C LEU A 214 8.73 -17.90 0.18
N ASP A 215 9.77 -18.34 0.88
CA ASP A 215 11.07 -18.68 0.32
C ASP A 215 11.14 -20.18 0.03
N GLU A 216 11.56 -20.54 -1.17
CA GLU A 216 11.64 -21.92 -1.66
C GLU A 216 10.36 -22.74 -1.44
N PRO A 217 9.16 -22.19 -1.78
CA PRO A 217 7.90 -22.87 -1.52
C PRO A 217 7.66 -24.04 -2.47
N TYR A 218 6.93 -25.05 -1.96
CA TYR A 218 6.20 -25.97 -2.81
C TYR A 218 4.89 -25.33 -3.27
N ILE A 219 4.47 -25.62 -4.50
CA ILE A 219 3.25 -25.07 -5.10
C ILE A 219 2.31 -26.22 -5.44
N ILE A 220 1.12 -26.20 -4.86
CA ILE A 220 0.06 -27.18 -5.07
C ILE A 220 -0.98 -26.55 -6.00
N LEU A 221 -1.15 -27.11 -7.20
CA LEU A 221 -2.06 -26.62 -8.22
C LEU A 221 -3.28 -27.56 -8.32
N VAL A 222 -4.47 -27.02 -8.09
CA VAL A 222 -5.71 -27.81 -8.05
C VAL A 222 -6.78 -27.18 -8.93
N GLU A 223 -7.35 -27.96 -9.85
CA GLU A 223 -8.39 -27.47 -10.75
C GLU A 223 -9.72 -27.19 -10.03
N LYS A 224 -10.05 -27.98 -9.00
CA LYS A 224 -11.30 -27.90 -8.25
C LYS A 224 -11.19 -27.14 -6.94
N LYS A 225 -12.35 -26.96 -6.30
CA LYS A 225 -12.43 -26.41 -4.93
C LYS A 225 -11.88 -27.41 -3.91
N VAL A 226 -11.21 -26.88 -2.90
CA VAL A 226 -10.72 -27.63 -1.75
C VAL A 226 -11.51 -27.19 -0.51
N SER A 227 -12.45 -28.04 -0.07
CA SER A 227 -13.29 -27.76 1.10
C SER A 227 -12.96 -28.66 2.30
N ASN A 228 -12.43 -29.86 2.03
CA ASN A 228 -12.10 -30.86 3.03
C ASN A 228 -10.59 -30.97 3.21
N MET A 229 -10.11 -30.79 4.43
CA MET A 229 -8.69 -30.88 4.75
C MET A 229 -8.10 -32.28 4.56
N LYS A 230 -8.90 -33.33 4.70
CA LYS A 230 -8.44 -34.72 4.54
C LYS A 230 -7.85 -35.01 3.17
N ASP A 231 -8.41 -34.37 2.13
CA ASP A 231 -8.00 -34.64 0.74
C ASP A 231 -6.57 -34.16 0.46
N ILE A 232 -6.17 -33.06 1.11
CA ILE A 232 -4.86 -32.41 0.91
C ILE A 232 -3.84 -32.77 2.02
N LEU A 233 -4.29 -33.37 3.12
CA LEU A 233 -3.47 -33.68 4.29
C LEU A 233 -2.22 -34.51 3.96
N PRO A 234 -2.29 -35.57 3.12
CA PRO A 234 -1.11 -36.37 2.77
C PRO A 234 0.00 -35.56 2.10
N ALA A 235 -0.36 -34.60 1.24
CA ALA A 235 0.61 -33.71 0.59
C ALA A 235 1.23 -32.73 1.62
N ILE A 236 0.40 -32.13 2.46
CA ILE A 236 0.87 -31.18 3.50
C ILE A 236 1.80 -31.87 4.50
N GLU A 237 1.51 -33.11 4.93
CA GLU A 237 2.37 -33.86 5.83
C GLU A 237 3.75 -34.17 5.23
N GLN A 238 3.80 -34.42 3.91
CA GLN A 238 5.07 -34.61 3.20
C GLN A 238 5.88 -33.30 3.17
N ILE A 239 5.21 -32.16 2.86
CA ILE A 239 5.86 -30.85 2.83
C ILE A 239 6.32 -30.44 4.23
N ALA A 240 5.49 -30.62 5.24
CA ALA A 240 5.84 -30.28 6.64
C ALA A 240 7.11 -30.99 7.13
N LYS A 241 7.38 -32.21 6.65
CA LYS A 241 8.62 -32.94 6.97
C LYS A 241 9.87 -32.30 6.35
N THR A 242 9.73 -31.53 5.27
CA THR A 242 10.85 -30.81 4.65
C THR A 242 11.18 -29.50 5.37
N GLY A 243 10.21 -28.91 6.10
CA GLY A 243 10.33 -27.61 6.72
C GLY A 243 10.10 -26.41 5.77
N ASN A 244 9.90 -26.67 4.48
CA ASN A 244 9.65 -25.63 3.48
C ASN A 244 8.21 -25.10 3.57
N PRO A 245 7.98 -23.84 3.18
CA PRO A 245 6.65 -23.31 3.03
C PRO A 245 5.92 -23.87 1.81
N PHE A 246 4.61 -23.61 1.69
CA PHE A 246 3.85 -23.97 0.51
C PHE A 246 2.75 -22.97 0.18
N LEU A 247 2.45 -22.88 -1.12
CA LEU A 247 1.31 -22.17 -1.68
C LEU A 247 0.30 -23.17 -2.24
N ILE A 248 -0.98 -22.96 -1.97
CA ILE A 248 -2.07 -23.68 -2.62
C ILE A 248 -2.77 -22.75 -3.60
N VAL A 249 -2.84 -23.14 -4.85
CA VAL A 249 -3.60 -22.45 -5.90
C VAL A 249 -4.73 -23.37 -6.33
N ALA A 250 -5.97 -23.02 -6.00
CA ALA A 250 -7.14 -23.83 -6.31
C ALA A 250 -8.29 -22.97 -6.85
N GLU A 251 -9.32 -23.61 -7.45
CA GLU A 251 -10.53 -22.86 -7.83
C GLU A 251 -11.07 -22.02 -6.67
N ASP A 252 -11.17 -22.63 -5.51
CA ASP A 252 -11.47 -21.99 -4.23
C ASP A 252 -10.95 -22.86 -3.08
N ILE A 253 -10.69 -22.24 -1.93
CA ILE A 253 -10.37 -22.97 -0.70
C ILE A 253 -11.30 -22.40 0.37
N GLU A 254 -12.20 -23.23 0.86
CA GLU A 254 -13.28 -22.80 1.73
C GLU A 254 -13.51 -23.77 2.90
N GLY A 255 -14.38 -23.39 3.82
CA GLY A 255 -14.86 -24.24 4.91
C GLY A 255 -13.76 -24.72 5.85
N GLU A 256 -13.74 -26.05 6.13
CA GLU A 256 -12.82 -26.68 7.07
C GLU A 256 -11.35 -26.57 6.60
N ALA A 257 -11.11 -26.67 5.29
CA ALA A 257 -9.76 -26.62 4.73
C ALA A 257 -9.11 -25.25 5.01
N LEU A 258 -9.78 -24.15 4.67
CA LEU A 258 -9.27 -22.80 4.91
C LEU A 258 -9.05 -22.52 6.41
N ALA A 259 -10.05 -22.85 7.23
CA ALA A 259 -9.96 -22.65 8.67
C ALA A 259 -8.78 -23.40 9.29
N THR A 260 -8.55 -24.65 8.87
CA THR A 260 -7.46 -25.48 9.38
C THR A 260 -6.09 -24.94 8.96
N LEU A 261 -5.94 -24.48 7.70
CA LEU A 261 -4.71 -23.85 7.22
C LEU A 261 -4.38 -22.59 8.04
N VAL A 262 -5.37 -21.71 8.22
CA VAL A 262 -5.22 -20.47 9.00
C VAL A 262 -4.82 -20.76 10.45
N VAL A 263 -5.51 -21.69 11.13
CA VAL A 263 -5.20 -22.04 12.52
C VAL A 263 -3.78 -22.61 12.67
N ASN A 264 -3.36 -23.48 11.77
CA ASN A 264 -2.02 -24.07 11.83
C ASN A 264 -0.92 -23.06 11.47
N LYS A 265 -1.19 -22.12 10.56
CA LYS A 265 -0.29 -21.00 10.28
C LYS A 265 -0.13 -20.10 11.50
N LEU A 266 -1.23 -19.70 12.15
CA LEU A 266 -1.20 -18.88 13.37
C LEU A 266 -0.47 -19.57 14.53
N ARG A 267 -0.56 -20.91 14.62
CA ARG A 267 0.21 -21.72 15.60
C ARG A 267 1.69 -21.88 15.23
N GLY A 268 2.11 -21.41 14.05
CA GLY A 268 3.48 -21.61 13.56
C GLY A 268 3.81 -23.04 13.14
N THR A 269 2.80 -23.94 13.07
CA THR A 269 2.98 -25.34 12.67
C THR A 269 3.18 -25.48 11.17
N LEU A 270 2.51 -24.62 10.38
CA LEU A 270 2.62 -24.57 8.92
C LEU A 270 3.05 -23.18 8.48
N LYS A 271 3.92 -23.13 7.47
CA LYS A 271 4.26 -21.93 6.71
C LYS A 271 3.54 -22.03 5.37
N CYS A 272 2.38 -21.39 5.24
CA CYS A 272 1.57 -21.58 4.07
C CYS A 272 0.76 -20.33 3.69
N ALA A 273 0.35 -20.31 2.43
CA ALA A 273 -0.68 -19.42 1.91
C ALA A 273 -1.63 -20.16 0.97
N ALA A 274 -2.78 -19.55 0.73
CA ALA A 274 -3.80 -20.08 -0.15
C ALA A 274 -4.39 -18.95 -0.99
N VAL A 275 -4.48 -19.17 -2.31
CA VAL A 275 -5.00 -18.22 -3.30
C VAL A 275 -5.98 -18.90 -4.25
N LYS A 276 -6.85 -18.10 -4.87
CA LYS A 276 -7.69 -18.61 -5.96
C LYS A 276 -6.88 -18.72 -7.25
N ALA A 277 -7.18 -19.75 -8.04
CA ALA A 277 -6.64 -19.85 -9.38
C ALA A 277 -7.13 -18.71 -10.29
N PRO A 278 -6.26 -18.16 -11.14
CA PRO A 278 -6.65 -17.09 -12.05
C PRO A 278 -7.58 -17.58 -13.17
N GLY A 279 -8.47 -16.71 -13.64
CA GLY A 279 -9.42 -17.01 -14.70
C GLY A 279 -10.63 -17.83 -14.27
N PHE A 280 -11.46 -18.22 -15.26
CA PHE A 280 -12.69 -18.99 -15.07
C PHE A 280 -12.82 -20.05 -16.18
N GLY A 281 -13.44 -21.20 -15.88
CA GLY A 281 -13.67 -22.27 -16.87
C GLY A 281 -12.38 -22.75 -17.53
N ASP A 282 -12.39 -22.91 -18.86
CA ASP A 282 -11.25 -23.42 -19.62
C ASP A 282 -10.01 -22.51 -19.55
N ARG A 283 -10.20 -21.20 -19.36
CA ARG A 283 -9.08 -20.28 -19.12
C ARG A 283 -8.36 -20.56 -17.81
N ARG A 284 -9.10 -20.87 -16.74
CA ARG A 284 -8.50 -21.27 -15.47
C ARG A 284 -7.65 -22.51 -15.63
N LYS A 285 -8.17 -23.53 -16.35
CA LYS A 285 -7.40 -24.75 -16.66
C LYS A 285 -6.10 -24.42 -17.38
N ALA A 286 -6.18 -23.59 -18.43
CA ALA A 286 -5.03 -23.19 -19.22
C ALA A 286 -3.99 -22.38 -18.40
N MET A 287 -4.44 -21.51 -17.49
CA MET A 287 -3.53 -20.74 -16.62
C MET A 287 -2.91 -21.62 -15.53
N LEU A 288 -3.63 -22.60 -14.99
CA LEU A 288 -3.06 -23.59 -14.08
C LEU A 288 -1.99 -24.44 -14.77
N GLU A 289 -2.21 -24.83 -16.04
CA GLU A 289 -1.19 -25.52 -16.85
C GLU A 289 0.05 -24.64 -17.09
N ASP A 290 -0.13 -23.35 -17.35
CA ASP A 290 1.00 -22.42 -17.51
C ASP A 290 1.80 -22.32 -16.21
N LEU A 291 1.13 -22.25 -15.06
CA LEU A 291 1.76 -22.28 -13.74
C LEU A 291 2.48 -23.60 -13.47
N ALA A 292 1.88 -24.73 -13.86
CA ALA A 292 2.50 -26.06 -13.72
C ALA A 292 3.80 -26.15 -14.51
N ILE A 293 3.78 -25.70 -15.78
CA ILE A 293 4.96 -25.70 -16.64
C ILE A 293 6.04 -24.75 -16.09
N LEU A 294 5.64 -23.56 -15.61
CA LEU A 294 6.54 -22.58 -15.01
C LEU A 294 7.21 -23.12 -13.75
N THR A 295 6.48 -23.83 -12.91
CA THR A 295 6.95 -24.29 -11.60
C THR A 295 7.49 -25.71 -11.59
N GLY A 296 7.33 -26.44 -12.71
CA GLY A 296 7.74 -27.83 -12.85
C GLY A 296 6.90 -28.82 -12.06
N GLY A 297 5.63 -28.46 -11.78
CA GLY A 297 4.66 -29.31 -11.10
C GLY A 297 3.56 -29.84 -12.01
N ASP A 298 2.64 -30.60 -11.42
CA ASP A 298 1.45 -31.12 -12.09
C ASP A 298 0.20 -30.41 -11.58
N VAL A 299 -0.80 -30.23 -12.45
CA VAL A 299 -2.15 -29.78 -12.03
C VAL A 299 -2.96 -30.99 -11.61
N VAL A 300 -3.49 -30.97 -10.40
CA VAL A 300 -4.42 -31.99 -9.94
C VAL A 300 -5.77 -31.77 -10.61
N SER A 301 -6.08 -32.62 -11.58
CA SER A 301 -7.34 -32.64 -12.32
C SER A 301 -7.96 -34.03 -12.25
N GLU A 302 -9.23 -34.11 -11.85
CA GLU A 302 -9.97 -35.37 -11.87
C GLU A 302 -10.22 -35.89 -13.29
N ASP A 303 -10.32 -34.96 -14.27
CA ASP A 303 -10.46 -35.32 -15.68
C ASP A 303 -9.23 -36.14 -16.18
N MET A 304 -8.06 -35.91 -15.55
CA MET A 304 -6.84 -36.66 -15.80
C MET A 304 -6.66 -37.88 -14.85
N GLY A 305 -7.66 -38.18 -14.02
CA GLY A 305 -7.63 -39.29 -13.06
C GLY A 305 -6.71 -39.04 -11.84
N MET A 306 -6.26 -37.81 -11.61
CA MET A 306 -5.42 -37.44 -10.47
C MET A 306 -6.26 -37.10 -9.25
N LYS A 307 -5.89 -37.64 -8.09
CA LYS A 307 -6.49 -37.29 -6.81
C LYS A 307 -5.50 -36.51 -5.94
N LEU A 308 -6.03 -35.61 -5.13
CA LEU A 308 -5.24 -34.84 -4.16
C LEU A 308 -4.47 -35.74 -3.16
N GLU A 309 -5.09 -36.87 -2.80
CA GLU A 309 -4.52 -37.86 -1.87
C GLU A 309 -3.24 -38.53 -2.43
N ASP A 310 -3.10 -38.60 -3.76
CA ASP A 310 -1.99 -39.28 -4.47
C ASP A 310 -0.83 -38.32 -4.80
N LEU A 311 -0.87 -37.07 -4.30
CA LEU A 311 0.19 -36.08 -4.52
C LEU A 311 1.47 -36.49 -3.78
N THR A 312 2.57 -36.46 -4.51
CA THR A 312 3.92 -36.64 -3.98
C THR A 312 4.74 -35.37 -4.18
N LEU A 313 5.79 -35.17 -3.39
CA LEU A 313 6.68 -34.01 -3.51
C LEU A 313 7.26 -33.81 -4.93
N ALA A 314 7.42 -34.88 -5.69
CA ALA A 314 7.93 -34.84 -7.07
C ALA A 314 6.95 -34.22 -8.07
N LYS A 315 5.65 -34.20 -7.75
CA LYS A 315 4.58 -33.64 -8.58
C LYS A 315 4.22 -32.21 -8.21
N LEU A 316 4.79 -31.69 -7.11
CA LEU A 316 4.56 -30.34 -6.67
C LEU A 316 5.44 -29.36 -7.42
N GLY A 317 4.86 -28.22 -7.80
CA GLY A 317 5.63 -27.12 -8.34
C GLY A 317 6.59 -26.54 -7.30
N LYS A 318 7.63 -25.85 -7.77
CA LYS A 318 8.63 -25.17 -6.95
C LYS A 318 8.91 -23.80 -7.53
N ALA A 319 9.33 -22.88 -6.68
CA ALA A 319 9.85 -21.58 -7.07
C ALA A 319 10.94 -21.14 -6.08
N LYS A 320 11.77 -20.19 -6.46
CA LYS A 320 12.73 -19.55 -5.56
C LYS A 320 12.01 -18.73 -4.49
N SER A 321 11.03 -17.91 -4.91
CA SER A 321 10.16 -17.19 -3.98
C SER A 321 8.75 -17.02 -4.53
N VAL A 322 7.78 -16.82 -3.63
CA VAL A 322 6.41 -16.41 -3.97
C VAL A 322 6.01 -15.27 -3.06
N VAL A 323 5.51 -14.19 -3.66
CA VAL A 323 4.95 -13.05 -2.95
C VAL A 323 3.45 -12.95 -3.26
N VAL A 324 2.63 -12.84 -2.21
CA VAL A 324 1.18 -12.68 -2.34
C VAL A 324 0.73 -11.45 -1.58
N ASP A 325 0.19 -10.49 -2.30
CA ASP A 325 -0.50 -9.34 -1.71
C ASP A 325 -2.03 -9.56 -1.66
N LYS A 326 -2.81 -8.53 -1.36
CA LYS A 326 -4.28 -8.63 -1.30
C LYS A 326 -4.93 -8.87 -2.66
N ASP A 327 -4.26 -8.52 -3.75
CA ASP A 327 -4.81 -8.50 -5.11
C ASP A 327 -4.07 -9.45 -6.06
N ASN A 328 -2.77 -9.70 -5.83
CA ASN A 328 -1.89 -10.39 -6.76
C ASN A 328 -1.10 -11.53 -6.10
N THR A 329 -0.67 -12.48 -6.93
CA THR A 329 0.31 -13.51 -6.60
C THR A 329 1.42 -13.49 -7.63
N THR A 330 2.66 -13.33 -7.18
CA THR A 330 3.88 -13.32 -8.01
C THR A 330 4.73 -14.54 -7.71
N VAL A 331 4.97 -15.37 -8.72
CA VAL A 331 5.90 -16.50 -8.67
C VAL A 331 7.21 -16.07 -9.30
N VAL A 332 8.29 -16.16 -8.57
CA VAL A 332 9.64 -15.73 -8.98
C VAL A 332 10.55 -16.94 -9.13
N ASP A 333 11.23 -17.04 -10.26
CA ASP A 333 12.18 -18.10 -10.58
C ASP A 333 11.57 -19.50 -10.37
N GLY A 334 10.57 -19.81 -11.19
CA GLY A 334 9.88 -21.11 -11.17
C GLY A 334 10.81 -22.26 -11.51
N GLY A 335 10.65 -23.40 -10.82
CA GLY A 335 11.49 -24.59 -11.00
C GLY A 335 11.23 -25.40 -12.28
N GLY A 336 10.47 -24.85 -13.23
CA GLY A 336 10.16 -25.50 -14.51
C GLY A 336 11.33 -25.55 -15.49
N ASP A 337 11.27 -26.49 -16.43
CA ASP A 337 12.27 -26.61 -17.48
C ASP A 337 12.11 -25.50 -18.54
N LYS A 338 13.18 -24.75 -18.81
CA LYS A 338 13.19 -23.63 -19.77
C LYS A 338 12.75 -24.03 -21.18
N ALA A 339 13.05 -25.27 -21.63
CA ALA A 339 12.63 -25.75 -22.92
C ALA A 339 11.10 -25.98 -22.97
N SER A 340 10.52 -26.48 -21.90
CA SER A 340 9.07 -26.64 -21.71
C SER A 340 8.34 -25.32 -21.68
N ILE A 341 8.86 -24.32 -20.96
CA ILE A 341 8.33 -22.95 -20.92
C ILE A 341 8.34 -22.33 -22.32
N LYS A 342 9.47 -22.42 -23.03
CA LYS A 342 9.59 -21.92 -24.40
C LYS A 342 8.64 -22.60 -25.37
N SER A 343 8.47 -23.92 -25.24
CA SER A 343 7.50 -24.68 -26.03
C SER A 343 6.07 -24.19 -25.79
N ARG A 344 5.71 -23.94 -24.52
CA ARG A 344 4.39 -23.40 -24.16
C ARG A 344 4.16 -22.01 -24.73
N ILE A 345 5.15 -21.12 -24.66
CA ILE A 345 5.11 -19.79 -25.27
C ILE A 345 4.83 -19.89 -26.78
N ASN A 346 5.52 -20.78 -27.49
CA ASN A 346 5.30 -20.97 -28.93
C ASN A 346 3.91 -21.55 -29.22
N GLN A 347 3.39 -22.44 -28.37
CA GLN A 347 2.03 -22.97 -28.49
C GLN A 347 0.97 -21.85 -28.34
N ILE A 348 1.14 -20.94 -27.36
CA ILE A 348 0.24 -19.81 -27.19
C ILE A 348 0.32 -18.86 -28.40
N ARG A 349 1.51 -18.61 -28.94
CA ARG A 349 1.68 -17.80 -30.17
C ARG A 349 0.93 -18.39 -31.35
N ALA A 350 1.03 -19.69 -31.57
CA ALA A 350 0.27 -20.36 -32.61
C ALA A 350 -1.26 -20.22 -32.40
N GLN A 351 -1.73 -20.36 -31.17
CA GLN A 351 -3.15 -20.13 -30.83
C GLN A 351 -3.62 -18.69 -31.13
N ILE A 352 -2.76 -17.69 -30.93
CA ILE A 352 -3.06 -16.27 -31.26
C ILE A 352 -3.24 -16.09 -32.78
N GLU A 353 -2.42 -16.79 -33.58
CA GLU A 353 -2.50 -16.73 -35.04
C GLU A 353 -3.75 -17.46 -35.58
N ASP A 354 -4.11 -18.59 -34.97
CA ASP A 354 -5.21 -19.44 -35.43
C ASP A 354 -6.60 -18.94 -34.99
N THR A 355 -6.70 -18.13 -33.94
CA THR A 355 -8.00 -17.69 -33.43
C THR A 355 -8.64 -16.62 -34.30
N SER A 356 -9.93 -16.80 -34.61
CA SER A 356 -10.77 -15.81 -35.33
C SER A 356 -11.49 -14.84 -34.40
N SER A 357 -11.47 -15.07 -33.08
CA SER A 357 -12.11 -14.24 -32.07
C SER A 357 -11.15 -13.18 -31.56
N ASP A 358 -11.49 -11.89 -31.74
CA ASP A 358 -10.67 -10.79 -31.24
C ASP A 358 -10.56 -10.81 -29.71
N TYR A 359 -11.62 -11.20 -29.02
CA TYR A 359 -11.63 -11.35 -27.57
C TYR A 359 -10.70 -12.48 -27.09
N ASP A 360 -10.72 -13.64 -27.76
CA ASP A 360 -9.83 -14.74 -27.40
C ASP A 360 -8.38 -14.40 -27.75
N ARG A 361 -8.16 -13.69 -28.86
CA ARG A 361 -6.83 -13.18 -29.24
C ARG A 361 -6.26 -12.26 -28.17
N GLU A 362 -7.04 -11.31 -27.66
CA GLU A 362 -6.64 -10.41 -26.57
C GLU A 362 -6.26 -11.21 -25.30
N LYS A 363 -7.08 -12.17 -24.91
CA LYS A 363 -6.82 -12.99 -23.71
C LYS A 363 -5.63 -13.95 -23.86
N LEU A 364 -5.37 -14.43 -25.04
CA LEU A 364 -4.16 -15.19 -25.34
C LEU A 364 -2.90 -14.30 -25.33
N GLN A 365 -3.01 -13.05 -25.81
CA GLN A 365 -1.93 -12.08 -25.74
C GLN A 365 -1.58 -11.70 -24.29
N GLU A 366 -2.60 -11.46 -23.43
CA GLU A 366 -2.39 -11.23 -21.99
C GLU A 366 -1.64 -12.41 -21.35
N ARG A 367 -2.06 -13.64 -21.67
CA ARG A 367 -1.45 -14.86 -21.14
C ARG A 367 -0.01 -15.05 -21.63
N LEU A 368 0.23 -14.75 -22.92
CA LEU A 368 1.57 -14.75 -23.50
C LEU A 368 2.48 -13.73 -22.81
N ALA A 369 2.01 -12.51 -22.60
CA ALA A 369 2.78 -11.46 -21.94
C ALA A 369 3.17 -11.86 -20.51
N LYS A 370 2.25 -12.45 -19.75
CA LYS A 370 2.50 -12.92 -18.38
C LYS A 370 3.54 -14.04 -18.31
N LEU A 371 3.56 -14.96 -19.28
CA LEU A 371 4.48 -16.11 -19.28
C LEU A 371 5.83 -15.78 -19.94
N ALA A 372 5.82 -14.96 -21.01
CA ALA A 372 7.02 -14.65 -21.79
C ALA A 372 7.83 -13.48 -21.23
N GLY A 373 7.19 -12.59 -20.44
CA GLY A 373 7.83 -11.39 -19.89
C GLY A 373 8.84 -11.69 -18.78
N GLY A 374 8.66 -12.80 -18.07
CA GLY A 374 9.46 -13.11 -16.88
C GLY A 374 9.21 -12.13 -15.74
N VAL A 375 10.11 -12.16 -14.76
CA VAL A 375 10.11 -11.23 -13.60
C VAL A 375 11.49 -10.60 -13.51
N ALA A 376 11.55 -9.26 -13.49
CA ALA A 376 12.76 -8.55 -13.13
C ALA A 376 12.90 -8.49 -11.60
N VAL A 377 13.99 -9.00 -11.08
CA VAL A 377 14.29 -9.01 -9.65
C VAL A 377 15.38 -7.98 -9.36
N ILE A 378 15.04 -6.94 -8.63
CA ILE A 378 16.00 -5.96 -8.12
C ILE A 378 16.48 -6.45 -6.75
N ASN A 379 17.68 -7.02 -6.70
CA ASN A 379 18.31 -7.45 -5.47
C ASN A 379 19.00 -6.25 -4.81
N VAL A 380 18.44 -5.73 -3.74
CA VAL A 380 18.96 -4.54 -3.04
C VAL A 380 20.04 -4.95 -2.07
N GLY A 381 21.26 -4.37 -2.25
CA GLY A 381 22.40 -4.61 -1.39
C GLY A 381 22.72 -3.44 -0.47
N ALA A 382 23.12 -3.72 0.77
CA ALA A 382 23.59 -2.74 1.75
C ALA A 382 24.55 -3.37 2.77
N ALA A 383 25.26 -2.52 3.54
CA ALA A 383 26.23 -2.98 4.53
C ALA A 383 25.59 -3.44 5.85
N THR A 384 24.38 -2.94 6.17
CA THR A 384 23.65 -3.25 7.41
C THR A 384 22.19 -3.55 7.10
N GLU A 385 21.55 -4.31 7.97
CA GLU A 385 20.11 -4.65 7.84
C GLU A 385 19.21 -3.40 7.86
N ILE A 386 19.54 -2.40 8.67
CA ILE A 386 18.79 -1.14 8.75
C ILE A 386 18.88 -0.37 7.43
N GLU A 387 20.09 -0.25 6.88
CA GLU A 387 20.33 0.40 5.58
C GLU A 387 19.65 -0.37 4.44
N MET A 388 19.68 -1.72 4.51
CA MET A 388 19.00 -2.60 3.55
C MET A 388 17.51 -2.31 3.49
N LYS A 389 16.84 -2.28 4.63
CA LYS A 389 15.41 -2.01 4.72
C LYS A 389 15.04 -0.62 4.23
N GLU A 390 15.85 0.39 4.58
CA GLU A 390 15.65 1.77 4.12
C GLU A 390 15.82 1.87 2.58
N LYS A 391 16.88 1.28 2.05
CA LYS A 391 17.16 1.31 0.61
C LYS A 391 16.11 0.53 -0.18
N LYS A 392 15.65 -0.62 0.34
CA LYS A 392 14.58 -1.41 -0.25
C LYS A 392 13.28 -0.63 -0.32
N ALA A 393 12.85 0.03 0.77
CA ALA A 393 11.66 0.87 0.79
C ALA A 393 11.76 2.01 -0.25
N ARG A 394 12.92 2.65 -0.35
CA ARG A 394 13.17 3.72 -1.33
C ARG A 394 13.10 3.23 -2.78
N VAL A 395 13.60 2.03 -3.08
CA VAL A 395 13.48 1.40 -4.41
C VAL A 395 12.01 1.09 -4.73
N GLU A 396 11.24 0.62 -3.74
CA GLU A 396 9.80 0.33 -3.89
C GLU A 396 9.01 1.60 -4.19
N ASP A 397 9.22 2.67 -3.43
CA ASP A 397 8.56 3.96 -3.66
C ASP A 397 8.88 4.50 -5.06
N ALA A 398 10.17 4.43 -5.47
CA ALA A 398 10.60 4.86 -6.79
C ALA A 398 9.98 4.00 -7.92
N LEU A 399 9.84 2.69 -7.73
CA LEU A 399 9.19 1.80 -8.68
C LEU A 399 7.69 2.14 -8.84
N HIS A 400 6.99 2.35 -7.72
CA HIS A 400 5.57 2.72 -7.73
C HIS A 400 5.34 4.07 -8.42
N ALA A 401 6.14 5.09 -8.09
CA ALA A 401 6.07 6.40 -8.73
C ALA A 401 6.35 6.31 -10.23
N THR A 402 7.33 5.49 -10.63
CA THR A 402 7.68 5.29 -12.04
C THR A 402 6.54 4.59 -12.80
N ARG A 403 5.90 3.57 -12.23
CA ARG A 403 4.70 2.94 -12.81
C ARG A 403 3.56 3.94 -12.97
N ALA A 404 3.27 4.71 -11.93
CA ALA A 404 2.24 5.75 -11.97
C ALA A 404 2.51 6.80 -13.07
N ALA A 405 3.79 7.17 -13.29
CA ALA A 405 4.19 8.09 -14.35
C ALA A 405 4.05 7.49 -15.76
N VAL A 406 4.33 6.20 -15.91
CA VAL A 406 4.14 5.50 -17.20
C VAL A 406 2.65 5.38 -17.55
N GLU A 407 1.78 5.18 -16.55
CA GLU A 407 0.33 5.05 -16.74
C GLU A 407 -0.34 6.36 -17.12
N GLU A 408 -0.11 7.46 -16.40
CA GLU A 408 -0.84 8.73 -16.55
C GLU A 408 0.05 9.92 -16.92
N GLY A 409 1.35 9.71 -17.11
CA GLY A 409 2.29 10.79 -17.42
C GLY A 409 2.78 11.54 -16.18
N ILE A 410 3.48 12.63 -16.43
CA ILE A 410 4.12 13.48 -15.42
C ILE A 410 3.62 14.91 -15.50
N VAL A 411 3.69 15.60 -14.38
CA VAL A 411 3.39 17.03 -14.22
C VAL A 411 4.55 17.73 -13.49
N PRO A 412 4.64 19.08 -13.53
CA PRO A 412 5.60 19.82 -12.70
C PRO A 412 5.41 19.48 -11.23
N GLY A 413 6.50 19.03 -10.58
CA GLY A 413 6.48 18.54 -9.21
C GLY A 413 6.47 19.65 -8.14
N GLY A 414 6.70 19.25 -6.89
CA GLY A 414 6.81 20.19 -5.76
C GLY A 414 5.53 20.96 -5.45
N GLY A 415 4.35 20.46 -5.83
CA GLY A 415 3.05 21.11 -5.65
C GLY A 415 2.71 22.14 -6.73
N VAL A 416 3.56 22.35 -7.73
CA VAL A 416 3.34 23.33 -8.81
C VAL A 416 2.13 22.94 -9.67
N ALA A 417 1.96 21.66 -10.01
CA ALA A 417 0.83 21.19 -10.80
C ALA A 417 -0.53 21.54 -10.18
N LEU A 418 -0.65 21.44 -8.85
CA LEU A 418 -1.86 21.86 -8.11
C LEU A 418 -2.13 23.36 -8.24
N LEU A 419 -1.07 24.19 -8.20
CA LEU A 419 -1.22 25.63 -8.44
C LEU A 419 -1.69 25.94 -9.87
N ARG A 420 -1.28 25.16 -10.87
CA ARG A 420 -1.72 25.32 -12.28
C ARG A 420 -3.18 24.92 -12.48
N ALA A 421 -3.77 24.16 -11.55
CA ALA A 421 -5.19 23.84 -11.58
C ALA A 421 -6.07 25.00 -11.02
N ILE A 422 -5.52 25.94 -10.27
CA ILE A 422 -6.26 27.01 -9.61
C ILE A 422 -7.10 27.82 -10.59
N GLU A 423 -6.54 28.26 -11.72
CA GLU A 423 -7.28 29.06 -12.70
C GLU A 423 -8.53 28.34 -13.24
N THR A 424 -8.44 27.01 -13.47
CA THR A 424 -9.57 26.21 -13.92
C THR A 424 -10.62 26.07 -12.83
N VAL A 425 -10.21 25.87 -11.58
CA VAL A 425 -11.12 25.81 -10.43
C VAL A 425 -11.78 27.16 -10.18
N GLU A 426 -11.08 28.29 -10.32
CA GLU A 426 -11.68 29.64 -10.23
C GLU A 426 -12.78 29.87 -11.28
N LYS A 427 -12.61 29.37 -12.50
CA LYS A 427 -13.65 29.42 -13.54
C LYS A 427 -14.88 28.60 -13.12
N THR A 428 -14.66 27.43 -12.52
CA THR A 428 -15.73 26.59 -11.97
C THR A 428 -16.46 27.29 -10.81
N VAL A 429 -15.73 27.88 -9.88
CA VAL A 429 -16.28 28.67 -8.73
C VAL A 429 -17.21 29.80 -9.22
N LYS A 430 -16.79 30.53 -10.27
CA LYS A 430 -17.61 31.61 -10.87
C LYS A 430 -18.91 31.08 -11.49
N GLY A 431 -18.95 29.84 -11.95
CA GLY A 431 -20.13 29.19 -12.52
C GLY A 431 -21.13 28.67 -11.49
N ILE A 432 -20.71 28.46 -10.22
CA ILE A 432 -21.55 27.92 -9.16
C ILE A 432 -22.50 29.01 -8.65
N LYS A 433 -23.81 28.70 -8.69
CA LYS A 433 -24.87 29.65 -8.27
C LYS A 433 -25.23 29.53 -6.79
N GLN A 434 -25.14 28.33 -6.24
CA GLN A 434 -25.51 28.06 -4.85
C GLN A 434 -24.38 28.55 -3.90
N PRO A 435 -24.66 29.44 -2.91
CA PRO A 435 -23.62 30.09 -2.11
C PRO A 435 -22.72 29.12 -1.35
N ASP A 436 -23.30 28.13 -0.66
CA ASP A 436 -22.52 27.17 0.14
C ASP A 436 -21.70 26.23 -0.73
N GLN A 437 -22.18 25.84 -1.92
CA GLN A 437 -21.37 25.08 -2.88
C GLN A 437 -20.20 25.91 -3.39
N LYS A 438 -20.43 27.21 -3.63
CA LYS A 438 -19.36 28.11 -4.02
C LYS A 438 -18.28 28.21 -2.94
N VAL A 439 -18.67 28.33 -1.68
CA VAL A 439 -17.75 28.30 -0.52
C VAL A 439 -17.00 26.97 -0.48
N GLY A 440 -17.68 25.84 -0.71
CA GLY A 440 -17.04 24.52 -0.80
C GLY A 440 -15.95 24.47 -1.87
N ALA A 441 -16.20 25.04 -3.05
CA ALA A 441 -15.20 25.10 -4.12
C ALA A 441 -14.04 26.08 -3.79
N GLU A 442 -14.31 27.18 -3.09
CA GLU A 442 -13.28 28.12 -2.61
C GLU A 442 -12.36 27.50 -1.54
N ILE A 443 -12.86 26.54 -0.75
CA ILE A 443 -12.04 25.75 0.19
C ILE A 443 -10.96 24.97 -0.58
N VAL A 444 -11.32 24.34 -1.71
CA VAL A 444 -10.37 23.61 -2.55
C VAL A 444 -9.31 24.55 -3.12
N LEU A 445 -9.67 25.74 -3.59
CA LEU A 445 -8.69 26.73 -4.08
C LEU A 445 -7.59 27.01 -3.06
N LYS A 446 -7.93 27.18 -1.78
CA LYS A 446 -6.95 27.36 -0.72
C LYS A 446 -6.12 26.10 -0.47
N ALA A 447 -6.76 24.93 -0.54
CA ALA A 447 -6.09 23.67 -0.31
C ALA A 447 -5.02 23.37 -1.38
N LEU A 448 -5.26 23.74 -2.63
CA LEU A 448 -4.31 23.52 -3.75
C LEU A 448 -2.96 24.24 -3.54
N GLU A 449 -2.90 25.28 -2.72
CA GLU A 449 -1.64 25.96 -2.38
C GLU A 449 -0.84 25.29 -1.27
N THR A 450 -1.52 24.49 -0.44
CA THR A 450 -0.96 24.01 0.82
C THR A 450 0.26 23.09 0.66
N PRO A 451 0.34 22.18 -0.32
CA PRO A 451 1.52 21.35 -0.50
C PRO A 451 2.80 22.15 -0.78
N LEU A 452 2.79 23.11 -1.71
CA LEU A 452 3.95 23.96 -1.95
C LEU A 452 4.27 24.81 -0.71
N ARG A 453 3.25 25.40 -0.05
CA ARG A 453 3.45 26.16 1.20
C ARG A 453 4.16 25.32 2.26
N GLN A 454 3.77 24.06 2.41
CA GLN A 454 4.38 23.15 3.39
C GLN A 454 5.83 22.79 3.02
N ILE A 455 6.12 22.51 1.74
CA ILE A 455 7.49 22.25 1.26
C ILE A 455 8.40 23.43 1.57
N VAL A 456 7.93 24.66 1.27
CA VAL A 456 8.67 25.90 1.51
C VAL A 456 8.84 26.16 3.02
N ALA A 457 7.82 25.90 3.83
CA ALA A 457 7.90 26.03 5.28
C ALA A 457 8.90 25.04 5.90
N ASN A 458 8.97 23.81 5.39
CA ASN A 458 9.97 22.83 5.81
C ASN A 458 11.42 23.25 5.43
N ALA A 459 11.56 24.07 4.39
CA ALA A 459 12.83 24.69 4.02
C ALA A 459 13.18 25.93 4.88
N GLY A 460 12.27 26.37 5.78
CA GLY A 460 12.48 27.52 6.64
C GLY A 460 12.16 28.86 5.98
N LEU A 461 11.44 28.86 4.85
CA LEU A 461 11.14 30.04 4.04
C LEU A 461 9.64 30.42 4.15
N GLU A 462 9.32 31.67 3.72
CA GLU A 462 7.94 32.20 3.75
C GLU A 462 7.13 31.71 2.53
N GLY A 463 6.22 30.77 2.76
CA GLY A 463 5.46 30.10 1.73
C GLY A 463 4.52 31.01 0.93
N ALA A 464 3.96 32.07 1.54
CA ALA A 464 3.02 32.96 0.86
C ALA A 464 3.67 33.68 -0.33
N LEU A 465 4.85 34.27 -0.11
CA LEU A 465 5.57 35.00 -1.15
C LEU A 465 6.00 34.10 -2.32
N ILE A 466 6.42 32.89 -2.01
CA ILE A 466 6.87 31.93 -3.04
C ILE A 466 5.69 31.42 -3.87
N VAL A 467 4.57 31.09 -3.23
CA VAL A 467 3.35 30.66 -3.92
C VAL A 467 2.85 31.76 -4.86
N ASP A 468 2.76 33.01 -4.41
CA ASP A 468 2.31 34.13 -5.26
C ASP A 468 3.23 34.31 -6.47
N LYS A 469 4.55 34.22 -6.29
CA LYS A 469 5.51 34.33 -7.39
C LYS A 469 5.41 33.15 -8.37
N VAL A 470 5.23 31.92 -7.87
CA VAL A 470 5.05 30.75 -8.72
C VAL A 470 3.73 30.83 -9.48
N LYS A 471 2.62 31.29 -8.87
CA LYS A 471 1.34 31.50 -9.56
C LYS A 471 1.47 32.48 -10.74
N ALA A 472 2.25 33.54 -10.58
CA ALA A 472 2.45 34.55 -11.61
C ALA A 472 3.41 34.13 -12.73
N SER A 473 4.07 32.98 -12.60
CA SER A 473 5.08 32.49 -13.55
C SER A 473 4.47 31.55 -14.61
N SER A 474 5.28 31.14 -15.62
CA SER A 474 4.88 30.23 -16.68
C SER A 474 4.53 28.83 -16.16
N THR A 475 3.84 28.01 -16.98
CA THR A 475 3.26 26.74 -16.59
C THR A 475 4.23 25.78 -15.88
N ASN A 476 5.45 25.64 -16.37
CA ASN A 476 6.44 24.72 -15.83
C ASN A 476 7.36 25.36 -14.78
N GLN A 477 7.31 26.68 -14.61
CA GLN A 477 8.19 27.36 -13.67
C GLN A 477 7.71 27.19 -12.23
N GLY A 478 8.60 26.72 -11.36
CA GLY A 478 8.33 26.48 -9.95
C GLY A 478 9.50 26.89 -9.07
N PHE A 479 9.44 26.47 -7.81
CA PHE A 479 10.47 26.74 -6.82
C PHE A 479 11.16 25.45 -6.38
N ASP A 480 12.45 25.34 -6.65
CA ASP A 480 13.29 24.29 -6.11
C ASP A 480 13.63 24.63 -4.64
N ALA A 481 13.04 23.88 -3.72
CA ALA A 481 13.24 24.08 -2.29
C ALA A 481 14.58 23.53 -1.77
N ALA A 482 15.28 22.68 -2.55
CA ALA A 482 16.63 22.23 -2.20
C ALA A 482 17.66 23.33 -2.41
N GLU A 483 17.66 23.94 -3.61
CA GLU A 483 18.59 24.97 -4.04
C GLU A 483 18.07 26.39 -3.80
N GLU A 484 16.83 26.56 -3.34
CA GLU A 484 16.15 27.83 -3.08
C GLU A 484 16.06 28.76 -4.30
N THR A 485 15.89 28.19 -5.47
CA THR A 485 15.87 28.88 -6.76
C THR A 485 14.59 28.65 -7.55
N TYR A 486 14.27 29.55 -8.50
CA TYR A 486 13.16 29.39 -9.42
C TYR A 486 13.66 28.76 -10.71
N VAL A 487 13.10 27.59 -11.06
CA VAL A 487 13.54 26.78 -12.20
C VAL A 487 12.36 26.32 -13.05
N ASP A 488 12.62 25.88 -14.28
CA ASP A 488 11.68 25.05 -15.02
C ASP A 488 11.72 23.64 -14.41
N MET A 489 10.62 23.25 -13.76
CA MET A 489 10.52 22.02 -12.95
C MET A 489 10.75 20.78 -13.80
N ILE A 490 10.19 20.73 -15.02
CA ILE A 490 10.35 19.59 -15.93
C ILE A 490 11.79 19.47 -16.37
N SER A 491 12.42 20.58 -16.78
CA SER A 491 13.81 20.57 -17.22
C SER A 491 14.80 20.29 -16.10
N ALA A 492 14.48 20.71 -14.87
CA ALA A 492 15.26 20.43 -13.67
C ALA A 492 15.07 19.01 -13.13
N GLY A 493 14.12 18.24 -13.70
CA GLY A 493 13.79 16.90 -13.24
C GLY A 493 12.92 16.86 -11.98
N ILE A 494 12.39 17.98 -11.51
CA ILE A 494 11.48 18.04 -10.35
C ILE A 494 10.06 17.80 -10.86
N ILE A 495 9.68 16.54 -10.92
CA ILE A 495 8.45 16.06 -11.54
C ILE A 495 7.67 15.17 -10.59
N ASP A 496 6.34 15.19 -10.69
CA ASP A 496 5.46 14.28 -9.96
C ASP A 496 4.65 13.45 -10.98
N PRO A 497 4.37 12.16 -10.71
CA PRO A 497 3.43 11.39 -11.50
C PRO A 497 2.02 12.00 -11.40
N THR A 498 1.34 12.16 -12.53
CA THR A 498 -0.03 12.73 -12.58
C THR A 498 -0.99 11.92 -11.71
N LYS A 499 -0.91 10.59 -11.78
CA LYS A 499 -1.72 9.67 -10.95
C LYS A 499 -1.55 9.93 -9.45
N VAL A 500 -0.32 10.18 -8.98
CA VAL A 500 -0.02 10.47 -7.58
C VAL A 500 -0.70 11.76 -7.13
N VAL A 501 -0.51 12.85 -7.89
CA VAL A 501 -1.07 14.17 -7.54
C VAL A 501 -2.59 14.16 -7.54
N ARG A 502 -3.20 13.53 -8.56
CA ARG A 502 -4.64 13.39 -8.70
C ARG A 502 -5.25 12.56 -7.56
N THR A 503 -4.70 11.37 -7.33
CA THR A 503 -5.20 10.45 -6.29
C THR A 503 -5.09 11.07 -4.89
N ALA A 504 -4.00 11.79 -4.62
CA ALA A 504 -3.84 12.51 -3.35
C ALA A 504 -4.95 13.54 -3.13
N LEU A 505 -5.30 14.33 -4.17
CA LEU A 505 -6.37 15.33 -4.09
C LEU A 505 -7.75 14.68 -3.94
N GLU A 506 -8.05 13.65 -4.71
CA GLU A 506 -9.34 12.94 -4.69
C GLU A 506 -9.60 12.24 -3.34
N ASN A 507 -8.61 11.51 -2.82
CA ASN A 507 -8.73 10.83 -1.53
C ASN A 507 -8.85 11.84 -0.37
N ALA A 508 -8.06 12.91 -0.41
CA ALA A 508 -8.16 13.99 0.58
C ALA A 508 -9.55 14.60 0.62
N ALA A 509 -10.10 14.94 -0.53
CA ALA A 509 -11.42 15.55 -0.65
C ALA A 509 -12.55 14.60 -0.26
N SER A 510 -12.45 13.33 -0.62
CA SER A 510 -13.41 12.29 -0.29
C SER A 510 -13.57 12.17 1.24
N VAL A 511 -12.46 11.97 1.94
CA VAL A 511 -12.48 11.81 3.40
C VAL A 511 -12.82 13.13 4.10
N ALA A 512 -12.30 14.25 3.63
CA ALA A 512 -12.67 15.56 4.15
C ALA A 512 -14.19 15.82 4.03
N GLY A 513 -14.78 15.47 2.89
CA GLY A 513 -16.23 15.57 2.66
C GLY A 513 -17.05 14.73 3.64
N LEU A 514 -16.56 13.53 4.00
CA LEU A 514 -17.19 12.68 5.02
C LEU A 514 -17.09 13.32 6.42
N LEU A 515 -15.90 13.78 6.82
CA LEU A 515 -15.68 14.44 8.11
C LEU A 515 -16.53 15.70 8.26
N LEU A 516 -16.66 16.54 7.22
CA LEU A 516 -17.45 17.75 7.24
C LEU A 516 -18.96 17.48 7.33
N THR A 517 -19.44 16.36 6.81
CA THR A 517 -20.85 15.96 6.87
C THR A 517 -21.19 15.11 8.09
N THR A 518 -20.22 14.77 8.94
CA THR A 518 -20.42 13.99 10.16
C THR A 518 -20.99 14.85 11.28
N GLU A 519 -22.15 14.49 11.81
CA GLU A 519 -22.83 15.22 12.90
C GLU A 519 -22.62 14.57 14.26
N ALA A 520 -22.53 13.23 14.32
CA ALA A 520 -22.40 12.49 15.57
C ALA A 520 -21.23 11.51 15.54
N GLY A 521 -20.50 11.42 16.64
CA GLY A 521 -19.49 10.38 16.90
C GLY A 521 -19.98 9.42 17.97
N ILE A 522 -19.84 8.13 17.72
CA ILE A 522 -20.26 7.05 18.64
C ILE A 522 -19.04 6.20 18.97
N HIS A 523 -18.70 6.13 20.25
CA HIS A 523 -17.57 5.33 20.72
C HIS A 523 -17.89 4.59 22.00
N ASP A 524 -17.04 3.63 22.39
CA ASP A 524 -17.17 2.95 23.68
C ASP A 524 -16.96 3.92 24.83
N ALA A 525 -17.85 3.88 25.82
CA ALA A 525 -17.67 4.67 27.04
C ALA A 525 -16.39 4.24 27.75
N PRO A 526 -15.62 5.17 28.36
CA PRO A 526 -14.47 4.82 29.16
C PRO A 526 -14.88 3.80 30.23
N GLU A 527 -14.10 2.75 30.40
CA GLU A 527 -14.27 1.89 31.57
C GLU A 527 -13.92 2.71 32.82
N GLU A 528 -14.90 2.93 33.70
CA GLU A 528 -14.59 3.44 35.04
C GLU A 528 -13.60 2.45 35.65
N LYS A 529 -12.34 2.84 35.78
CA LYS A 529 -11.41 2.13 36.65
C LYS A 529 -12.08 2.11 38.01
N ALA A 530 -12.57 0.95 38.44
CA ALA A 530 -13.12 0.75 39.77
C ALA A 530 -12.10 1.37 40.75
N ALA A 531 -12.48 2.49 41.34
CA ALA A 531 -11.69 3.14 42.38
C ALA A 531 -11.44 2.03 43.40
N GLY A 532 -10.15 1.68 43.59
CA GLY A 532 -9.74 0.59 44.48
C GLY A 532 -10.49 0.70 45.77
N GLY A 533 -11.40 -0.25 45.98
CA GLY A 533 -12.13 -0.37 47.24
C GLY A 533 -11.11 -0.52 48.35
N GLY A 534 -10.94 0.56 49.10
CA GLY A 534 -10.22 0.51 50.36
C GLY A 534 -10.85 -0.57 51.21
N MET A 535 -10.11 -1.60 51.56
CA MET A 535 -10.50 -2.53 52.62
C MET A 535 -10.79 -1.70 53.86
N PRO A 536 -11.97 -1.82 54.48
CA PRO A 536 -12.13 -1.33 55.85
C PRO A 536 -11.32 -2.25 56.74
N GLY A 537 -10.26 -1.74 57.32
CA GLY A 537 -9.57 -2.35 58.42
C GLY A 537 -10.50 -2.53 59.60
N GLY A 538 -10.68 -3.73 60.04
CA GLY A 538 -11.37 -4.11 61.25
C GLY A 538 -10.81 -5.45 61.76
N ALA A 539 -9.70 -5.40 62.45
CA ALA A 539 -9.29 -6.48 63.31
C ALA A 539 -10.10 -6.42 64.61
N PRO A 540 -10.59 -7.51 65.15
CA PRO A 540 -10.62 -7.70 66.57
C PRO A 540 -9.53 -8.68 66.96
N ASP A 541 -8.70 -8.17 67.86
CA ASP A 541 -7.81 -8.88 68.75
C ASP A 541 -8.58 -9.88 69.61
N MET A 542 -8.15 -11.11 69.66
CA MET A 542 -8.38 -12.00 70.82
C MET A 542 -7.27 -13.06 70.88
N GLY A 543 -6.53 -12.90 71.92
CA GLY A 543 -5.41 -13.68 72.36
C GLY A 543 -5.69 -15.13 72.73
N GLY A 544 -4.64 -15.79 72.87
CA GLY A 544 -4.60 -16.87 73.88
C GLY A 544 -4.01 -18.21 73.44
N MET A 545 -2.82 -18.47 73.97
CA MET A 545 -2.32 -19.78 74.47
C MET A 545 -2.19 -20.91 73.42
N GLY A 546 -1.00 -21.38 73.26
CA GLY A 546 -0.36 -22.34 74.08
C GLY A 546 0.32 -23.42 73.30
N GLY A 547 1.58 -23.58 73.48
CA GLY A 547 2.17 -24.91 73.70
C GLY A 547 2.67 -25.77 72.59
N GLY A 548 3.97 -25.91 72.53
CA GLY A 548 4.51 -27.28 72.54
C GLY A 548 5.24 -27.77 71.30
N MET A 549 6.55 -27.64 71.38
CA MET A 549 7.53 -28.72 71.28
C MET A 549 7.63 -29.64 70.06
N GLY A 550 8.86 -29.70 69.63
CA GLY A 550 9.52 -30.89 69.09
C GLY A 550 9.54 -30.97 67.58
N GLY A 551 10.60 -31.04 66.84
CA GLY A 551 11.88 -31.66 67.07
C GLY A 551 12.36 -32.23 65.75
N MET A 552 13.62 -31.97 65.46
CA MET A 552 14.59 -32.85 64.81
C MET A 552 14.39 -33.45 63.41
N GLY A 553 15.44 -33.22 62.69
CA GLY A 553 16.12 -34.19 61.81
C GLY A 553 15.75 -34.01 60.34
N GLY A 554 16.61 -33.75 59.41
CA GLY A 554 17.97 -34.13 59.15
C GLY A 554 18.08 -34.73 57.79
N MET A 555 19.01 -34.22 57.02
CA MET A 555 19.76 -34.92 55.95
C MET A 555 18.96 -35.64 54.88
N MET A 556 19.12 -35.31 53.65
CA MET A 556 20.22 -35.39 52.68
C MET A 556 19.95 -34.55 51.51
#